data_bdeb1ff8a46430a7afcae52a54f295c0
#
_entry.id   bdeb1ff8a46430a7afcae52a54f295c0
#
_cell.length_a   1.000
_cell.length_b   1.000
_cell.length_c   1.000
_cell.angle_alpha   90.00
_cell.angle_beta   90.00
_cell.angle_gamma   90.00
#
_symmetry.space_group_name_H-M   'P 1'
#
loop_
_entity.id
_entity.type
_entity.pdbx_description
1 polymer ?
#
loop_
_entity_poly.entity_id
_entity_poly.type
_entity_poly.pdbx_seq_one_letter_code
_entity_poly.pdbx_strand_id
1 'polypeptide(L)'
;MPDNNSSHTDGTTAHQQKLTPNEKALLNSIRIPFLRNIVTAIWHVKLRLQFTGWLQYILPAVIALVFFLVAGFIRLFGSRQVASPFILVGTLLLVILIFDLITVKFRLRFPERLPKRNDDLNPFDLMRARRSCRSFQTRKLTPSDHKELMESVQRHSQAAKIGKSPVRFEYISAPLTVWPTVNASEFLVAIVPKEYDRLAVIDVGRSLQKIVMDATRMGLGTCWIGPGADHASIMRHLGKRFDPESEHIICVCAVGYKSGYIPLFIRIFNAQFHRRLPISSLFFSNSHFEEPLDVDAPPFDRFGRNYEICQWAPSSYNGQTTRCVAVMEKDGKDENARLERFDFYSVTESRFYAPVAVGIWCANWELGCQAGGIPGHFAVLSGEERGLWDKKDHPQLPRYDLSWSSDG
;
A
#
# COMPACT_ATOMS: atom_id res chain seq x y z
N MET A 1 2.65 35.89 48.97
CA MET A 1 3.30 34.66 49.46
C MET A 1 2.82 33.53 48.62
N PRO A 2 3.71 32.72 48.19
CA PRO A 2 3.66 31.89 47.04
C PRO A 2 3.34 30.45 47.41
N ASP A 3 2.86 29.66 46.47
CA ASP A 3 3.13 28.24 46.53
C ASP A 3 3.57 27.72 45.16
N ASN A 4 4.86 27.45 45.18
CA ASN A 4 5.56 26.62 44.24
C ASN A 4 5.04 25.16 44.35
N ASN A 5 4.62 24.56 43.28
CA ASN A 5 4.72 23.13 43.13
C ASN A 5 5.06 22.78 41.67
N SER A 6 6.35 22.77 41.40
CA SER A 6 6.97 22.19 40.23
C SER A 6 6.94 20.66 40.39
N SER A 7 6.04 20.00 39.73
CA SER A 7 6.13 18.56 39.48
C SER A 7 6.66 18.33 38.05
N HIS A 8 7.96 18.09 37.96
CA HIS A 8 8.57 17.40 36.86
C HIS A 8 7.90 16.03 36.72
N THR A 9 7.07 15.87 35.71
CA THR A 9 6.65 14.55 35.23
C THR A 9 7.41 14.26 33.98
N ASP A 10 8.39 13.36 34.10
CA ASP A 10 9.05 12.67 33.01
C ASP A 10 8.01 12.08 32.06
N GLY A 11 7.85 12.71 30.89
CA GLY A 11 6.90 12.31 29.87
C GLY A 11 7.44 11.28 28.91
N THR A 12 7.79 10.09 29.37
CA THR A 12 7.95 8.91 28.51
C THR A 12 6.64 8.12 28.48
N THR A 13 5.57 8.71 27.99
CA THR A 13 4.38 7.94 27.61
C THR A 13 4.61 7.28 26.24
N ALA A 14 5.11 6.05 26.26
CA ALA A 14 4.99 5.14 25.15
C ALA A 14 3.52 5.08 24.76
N HIS A 15 3.17 5.60 23.58
CA HIS A 15 1.83 5.45 23.01
C HIS A 15 1.54 3.95 22.89
N GLN A 16 0.75 3.41 23.82
CA GLN A 16 0.17 2.08 23.68
C GLN A 16 -0.71 2.11 22.44
N GLN A 17 -0.23 1.54 21.34
CA GLN A 17 -1.04 1.36 20.15
C GLN A 17 -2.25 0.48 20.52
N LYS A 18 -3.43 1.07 20.49
CA LYS A 18 -4.69 0.36 20.72
C LYS A 18 -5.01 -0.50 19.50
N LEU A 19 -5.48 -1.72 19.76
CA LEU A 19 -6.01 -2.60 18.73
C LEU A 19 -7.07 -1.87 17.89
N THR A 20 -6.99 -1.99 16.58
CA THR A 20 -8.04 -1.48 15.70
C THR A 20 -9.37 -2.22 15.90
N PRO A 21 -10.51 -1.64 15.53
CA PRO A 21 -11.81 -2.33 15.65
C PRO A 21 -11.83 -3.70 14.94
N ASN A 22 -11.22 -3.82 13.76
CA ASN A 22 -11.15 -5.06 13.01
C ASN A 22 -10.26 -6.11 13.70
N GLU A 23 -9.15 -5.70 14.29
CA GLU A 23 -8.28 -6.59 15.07
C GLU A 23 -9.00 -7.09 16.31
N LYS A 24 -9.75 -6.23 17.00
CA LYS A 24 -10.60 -6.64 18.15
C LYS A 24 -11.68 -7.63 17.72
N ALA A 25 -12.36 -7.39 16.58
CA ALA A 25 -13.36 -8.30 16.05
C ALA A 25 -12.75 -9.67 15.73
N LEU A 26 -11.58 -9.72 15.11
CA LEU A 26 -10.85 -10.95 14.82
C LEU A 26 -10.47 -11.70 16.11
N LEU A 27 -9.93 -11.01 17.12
CA LEU A 27 -9.60 -11.64 18.40
C LEU A 27 -10.84 -12.17 19.13
N ASN A 28 -11.95 -11.44 19.04
CA ASN A 28 -13.22 -11.86 19.67
C ASN A 28 -13.89 -13.06 18.95
N SER A 29 -13.57 -13.31 17.68
CA SER A 29 -14.06 -14.48 16.96
C SER A 29 -13.46 -15.80 17.46
N ILE A 30 -12.36 -15.76 18.23
CA ILE A 30 -11.74 -16.93 18.83
C ILE A 30 -12.57 -17.41 20.03
N ARG A 31 -13.28 -18.53 19.85
CA ARG A 31 -14.21 -19.08 20.83
C ARG A 31 -13.55 -19.62 22.10
N ILE A 32 -12.30 -20.10 22.03
CA ILE A 32 -11.58 -20.70 23.16
C ILE A 32 -10.85 -19.59 23.94
N PRO A 33 -11.22 -19.30 25.20
CA PRO A 33 -10.66 -18.17 25.96
C PRO A 33 -9.16 -18.22 26.14
N PHE A 34 -8.60 -19.40 26.40
CA PHE A 34 -7.15 -19.61 26.54
C PHE A 34 -6.39 -19.26 25.24
N LEU A 35 -6.86 -19.75 24.08
CA LEU A 35 -6.27 -19.41 22.77
C LEU A 35 -6.42 -17.92 22.48
N ARG A 36 -7.55 -17.32 22.77
CA ARG A 36 -7.77 -15.87 22.60
C ARG A 36 -6.76 -15.07 23.41
N ASN A 37 -6.51 -15.43 24.68
CA ASN A 37 -5.55 -14.73 25.54
C ASN A 37 -4.12 -14.86 24.99
N ILE A 38 -3.72 -16.04 24.52
CA ILE A 38 -2.40 -16.26 23.89
C ILE A 38 -2.27 -15.40 22.63
N VAL A 39 -3.26 -15.45 21.72
CA VAL A 39 -3.23 -14.67 20.47
C VAL A 39 -3.22 -13.18 20.77
N THR A 40 -3.96 -12.73 21.77
CA THR A 40 -3.95 -11.32 22.22
C THR A 40 -2.58 -10.92 22.75
N ALA A 41 -1.93 -11.75 23.57
CA ALA A 41 -0.57 -11.49 24.07
C ALA A 41 0.45 -11.43 22.91
N ILE A 42 0.41 -12.38 21.97
CA ILE A 42 1.27 -12.38 20.78
C ILE A 42 1.03 -11.10 19.95
N TRP A 43 -0.22 -10.68 19.81
CA TRP A 43 -0.56 -9.47 19.08
C TRP A 43 0.00 -8.20 19.73
N HIS A 44 -0.08 -8.12 21.05
CA HIS A 44 0.55 -7.00 21.79
C HIS A 44 2.09 -7.00 21.67
N VAL A 45 2.72 -8.18 21.70
CA VAL A 45 4.16 -8.30 21.43
C VAL A 45 4.49 -7.86 20.02
N LYS A 46 3.71 -8.28 19.01
CA LYS A 46 3.85 -7.81 17.63
C LYS A 46 3.76 -6.28 17.54
N LEU A 47 2.75 -5.66 18.14
CA LEU A 47 2.57 -4.20 18.13
C LEU A 47 3.75 -3.45 18.76
N ARG A 48 4.32 -3.99 19.86
CA ARG A 48 5.51 -3.39 20.48
C ARG A 48 6.76 -3.53 19.61
N LEU A 49 6.90 -4.64 18.90
CA LEU A 49 8.12 -4.98 18.15
C LEU A 49 8.11 -4.48 16.71
N GLN A 50 6.92 -4.23 16.10
CA GLN A 50 6.83 -3.87 14.68
C GLN A 50 7.58 -2.58 14.33
N PHE A 51 7.69 -1.63 15.27
CA PHE A 51 8.41 -0.37 15.08
C PHE A 51 9.85 -0.37 15.64
N THR A 52 10.33 -1.48 16.16
CA THR A 52 11.70 -1.60 16.66
C THR A 52 12.70 -2.07 15.59
N GLY A 53 12.17 -2.53 14.45
CA GLY A 53 12.97 -3.16 13.40
C GLY A 53 13.52 -4.54 13.77
N TRP A 54 12.92 -5.21 14.78
CA TRP A 54 13.29 -6.56 15.21
C TRP A 54 12.27 -7.63 14.81
N LEU A 55 11.02 -7.26 14.55
CA LEU A 55 9.92 -8.19 14.31
C LEU A 55 10.23 -9.23 13.21
N GLN A 56 10.86 -8.80 12.11
CA GLN A 56 11.23 -9.66 10.99
C GLN A 56 12.28 -10.73 11.34
N TYR A 57 13.02 -10.57 12.46
CA TYR A 57 14.04 -11.51 12.90
C TYR A 57 13.53 -12.42 14.04
N ILE A 58 12.61 -11.93 14.86
CA ILE A 58 12.08 -12.68 16.01
C ILE A 58 11.25 -13.87 15.53
N LEU A 59 10.40 -13.71 14.53
CA LEU A 59 9.56 -14.80 14.04
C LEU A 59 10.38 -15.98 13.49
N PRO A 60 11.37 -15.81 12.61
CA PRO A 60 12.26 -16.91 12.21
C PRO A 60 13.03 -17.54 13.37
N ALA A 61 13.46 -16.72 14.36
CA ALA A 61 14.13 -17.23 15.55
C ALA A 61 13.24 -18.14 16.39
N VAL A 62 11.99 -17.74 16.64
CA VAL A 62 11.00 -18.55 17.38
C VAL A 62 10.69 -19.83 16.62
N ILE A 63 10.51 -19.78 15.31
CA ILE A 63 10.26 -20.98 14.50
C ILE A 63 11.45 -21.93 14.57
N ALA A 64 12.71 -21.45 14.45
CA ALA A 64 13.90 -22.27 14.59
C ALA A 64 13.98 -22.94 15.98
N LEU A 65 13.68 -22.18 17.05
CA LEU A 65 13.61 -22.71 18.41
C LEU A 65 12.58 -23.82 18.55
N VAL A 66 11.38 -23.66 17.98
CA VAL A 66 10.33 -24.70 17.99
C VAL A 66 10.83 -25.97 17.30
N PHE A 67 11.51 -25.86 16.15
CA PHE A 67 12.09 -27.01 15.47
C PHE A 67 13.12 -27.74 16.35
N PHE A 68 14.00 -27.03 17.08
CA PHE A 68 14.95 -27.63 18.00
C PHE A 68 14.26 -28.26 19.19
N LEU A 69 13.23 -27.66 19.77
CA LEU A 69 12.49 -28.25 20.90
C LEU A 69 11.76 -29.53 20.47
N VAL A 70 11.12 -29.54 19.30
CA VAL A 70 10.50 -30.74 18.71
C VAL A 70 11.54 -31.82 18.48
N ALA A 71 12.68 -31.49 17.90
CA ALA A 71 13.79 -32.43 17.70
C ALA A 71 14.32 -33.00 19.04
N GLY A 72 14.46 -32.15 20.04
CA GLY A 72 14.84 -32.55 21.41
C GLY A 72 13.84 -33.56 22.01
N PHE A 73 12.54 -33.24 21.92
CA PHE A 73 11.46 -34.11 22.36
C PHE A 73 11.49 -35.48 21.64
N ILE A 74 11.59 -35.46 20.31
CA ILE A 74 11.66 -36.69 19.52
C ILE A 74 12.89 -37.54 19.93
N ARG A 75 14.04 -36.91 20.24
CA ARG A 75 15.24 -37.62 20.70
C ARG A 75 15.08 -38.30 22.06
N LEU A 76 14.29 -37.71 22.97
CA LEU A 76 14.03 -38.28 24.30
C LEU A 76 13.12 -39.51 24.24
N PHE A 77 12.16 -39.53 23.30
CA PHE A 77 11.10 -40.56 23.22
C PHE A 77 11.11 -41.39 21.91
N GLY A 78 12.02 -41.11 20.99
CA GLY A 78 12.01 -41.71 19.67
C GLY A 78 13.38 -41.88 19.02
N SER A 79 13.37 -42.09 17.71
CA SER A 79 14.56 -42.34 16.89
C SER A 79 15.32 -41.06 16.56
N ARG A 80 16.67 -41.12 16.61
CA ARG A 80 17.55 -40.05 16.13
C ARG A 80 17.31 -39.73 14.65
N GLN A 81 16.91 -40.70 13.83
CA GLN A 81 16.63 -40.53 12.41
C GLN A 81 15.43 -39.64 12.20
N VAL A 82 14.37 -39.76 12.99
CA VAL A 82 13.17 -38.92 12.92
C VAL A 82 13.45 -37.48 13.42
N ALA A 83 14.35 -37.29 14.36
CA ALA A 83 14.73 -35.96 14.85
C ALA A 83 15.61 -35.18 13.84
N SER A 84 16.37 -35.90 13.00
CA SER A 84 17.34 -35.29 12.07
C SER A 84 16.77 -34.22 11.14
N PRO A 85 15.63 -34.41 10.46
CA PRO A 85 15.07 -33.36 9.58
C PRO A 85 14.66 -32.09 10.34
N PHE A 86 14.17 -32.21 11.57
CA PHE A 86 13.82 -31.05 12.40
C PHE A 86 15.06 -30.25 12.80
N ILE A 87 16.17 -30.93 13.15
CA ILE A 87 17.46 -30.28 13.42
C ILE A 87 17.95 -29.56 12.16
N LEU A 88 17.89 -30.24 11.01
CA LEU A 88 18.34 -29.64 9.74
C LEU A 88 17.58 -28.35 9.42
N VAL A 89 16.25 -28.38 9.50
CA VAL A 89 15.40 -27.20 9.25
C VAL A 89 15.69 -26.10 10.25
N GLY A 90 15.76 -26.43 11.56
CA GLY A 90 16.10 -25.46 12.60
C GLY A 90 17.45 -24.80 12.37
N THR A 91 18.47 -25.60 12.00
CA THR A 91 19.83 -25.12 11.70
C THR A 91 19.82 -24.21 10.47
N LEU A 92 19.13 -24.59 9.39
CA LEU A 92 19.02 -23.79 8.18
C LEU A 92 18.36 -22.43 8.47
N LEU A 93 17.27 -22.43 9.23
CA LEU A 93 16.59 -21.19 9.64
C LEU A 93 17.52 -20.30 10.50
N LEU A 94 18.30 -20.90 11.40
CA LEU A 94 19.25 -20.16 12.23
C LEU A 94 20.38 -19.54 11.39
N VAL A 95 20.92 -20.28 10.43
CA VAL A 95 21.95 -19.78 9.49
C VAL A 95 21.42 -18.61 8.67
N ILE A 96 20.21 -18.74 8.12
CA ILE A 96 19.55 -17.66 7.37
C ILE A 96 19.32 -16.44 8.28
N LEU A 97 18.84 -16.66 9.50
CA LEU A 97 18.63 -15.60 10.49
C LEU A 97 19.92 -14.84 10.82
N ILE A 98 21.02 -15.55 11.06
CA ILE A 98 22.34 -14.96 11.32
C ILE A 98 22.78 -14.14 10.10
N PHE A 99 22.64 -14.70 8.90
CA PHE A 99 22.95 -13.99 7.66
C PHE A 99 22.12 -12.70 7.53
N ASP A 100 20.81 -12.77 7.76
CA ASP A 100 19.92 -11.60 7.70
C ASP A 100 20.28 -10.54 8.77
N LEU A 101 20.65 -10.98 9.99
CA LEU A 101 21.11 -10.07 11.03
C LEU A 101 22.41 -9.35 10.62
N ILE A 102 23.40 -10.09 10.15
CA ILE A 102 24.69 -9.52 9.73
C ILE A 102 24.48 -8.55 8.57
N THR A 103 23.79 -8.97 7.50
CA THR A 103 23.73 -8.22 6.24
C THR A 103 22.69 -7.12 6.23
N VAL A 104 21.57 -7.30 6.93
CA VAL A 104 20.45 -6.33 6.89
C VAL A 104 20.37 -5.50 8.17
N LYS A 105 20.40 -6.13 9.36
CA LYS A 105 20.26 -5.39 10.63
C LYS A 105 21.53 -4.63 10.98
N PHE A 106 22.69 -5.30 10.92
CA PHE A 106 23.98 -4.68 11.20
C PHE A 106 24.62 -4.04 9.96
N ARG A 107 24.02 -4.23 8.77
CA ARG A 107 24.48 -3.63 7.50
C ARG A 107 25.90 -4.01 7.09
N LEU A 108 26.42 -5.11 7.61
CA LEU A 108 27.74 -5.67 7.24
C LEU A 108 27.58 -6.50 5.97
N ARG A 109 27.67 -5.83 4.83
CA ARG A 109 27.45 -6.43 3.52
C ARG A 109 28.26 -5.73 2.43
N PHE A 110 28.46 -6.43 1.30
CA PHE A 110 29.14 -5.85 0.16
C PHE A 110 28.32 -4.69 -0.45
N PRO A 111 29.01 -3.66 -0.99
CA PRO A 111 28.34 -2.58 -1.70
C PRO A 111 27.50 -3.12 -2.86
N GLU A 112 26.27 -2.63 -2.97
CA GLU A 112 25.35 -3.01 -4.05
C GLU A 112 25.47 -2.02 -5.21
N ARG A 113 25.30 -2.52 -6.44
CA ARG A 113 25.25 -1.68 -7.63
C ARG A 113 23.94 -0.87 -7.62
N LEU A 114 23.96 0.28 -8.30
CA LEU A 114 22.74 1.03 -8.56
C LEU A 114 21.82 0.21 -9.48
N PRO A 115 20.51 0.20 -9.23
CA PRO A 115 19.56 -0.45 -10.13
C PRO A 115 19.61 0.17 -11.53
N LYS A 116 19.38 -0.65 -12.55
CA LYS A 116 19.19 -0.17 -13.92
C LYS A 116 17.89 0.66 -13.99
N ARG A 117 17.92 1.75 -14.72
CA ARG A 117 16.74 2.53 -15.08
C ARG A 117 15.84 1.72 -16.04
N ASN A 118 14.57 2.06 -16.08
CA ASN A 118 13.55 1.42 -16.91
C ASN A 118 13.04 2.39 -17.99
N ASP A 119 13.92 3.23 -18.52
CA ASP A 119 13.54 4.27 -19.50
C ASP A 119 13.03 3.67 -20.83
N ASP A 120 13.48 2.46 -21.16
CA ASP A 120 13.10 1.73 -22.38
C ASP A 120 11.71 1.08 -22.30
N LEU A 121 11.10 0.98 -21.11
CA LEU A 121 9.79 0.36 -20.95
C LEU A 121 8.66 1.28 -21.41
N ASN A 122 7.72 0.71 -22.18
CA ASN A 122 6.48 1.41 -22.45
C ASN A 122 5.65 1.58 -21.16
N PRO A 123 4.66 2.50 -21.11
CA PRO A 123 3.90 2.78 -19.90
C PRO A 123 3.21 1.56 -19.29
N PHE A 124 2.68 0.63 -20.08
CA PHE A 124 2.04 -0.57 -19.58
C PHE A 124 3.04 -1.53 -18.92
N ASP A 125 4.18 -1.77 -19.55
CA ASP A 125 5.22 -2.64 -19.01
C ASP A 125 5.85 -2.01 -17.76
N LEU A 126 5.99 -0.69 -17.73
CA LEU A 126 6.44 0.05 -16.55
C LEU A 126 5.48 -0.14 -15.37
N MET A 127 4.17 0.02 -15.60
CA MET A 127 3.16 -0.21 -14.55
C MET A 127 3.15 -1.67 -14.08
N ARG A 128 3.37 -2.62 -15.00
CA ARG A 128 3.52 -4.04 -14.68
C ARG A 128 4.80 -4.34 -13.88
N ALA A 129 5.89 -3.65 -14.17
CA ALA A 129 7.18 -3.82 -13.49
C ALA A 129 7.19 -3.27 -12.06
N ARG A 130 6.33 -2.28 -11.75
CA ARG A 130 6.23 -1.69 -10.40
C ARG A 130 5.91 -2.77 -9.36
N ARG A 131 6.75 -2.88 -8.35
CA ARG A 131 6.55 -3.76 -7.18
C ARG A 131 6.81 -3.00 -5.89
N SER A 132 6.13 -3.39 -4.82
CA SER A 132 6.44 -2.86 -3.47
C SER A 132 7.82 -3.32 -3.03
N CYS A 133 8.74 -2.38 -2.91
CA CYS A 133 10.08 -2.62 -2.40
C CYS A 133 10.06 -2.51 -0.88
N ARG A 134 10.42 -3.58 -0.19
CA ARG A 134 10.46 -3.61 1.28
C ARG A 134 11.86 -3.77 1.85
N SER A 135 12.89 -3.86 0.98
CA SER A 135 14.29 -3.83 1.39
C SER A 135 15.07 -2.87 0.51
N PHE A 136 15.73 -1.93 1.15
CA PHE A 136 16.42 -0.83 0.49
C PHE A 136 17.94 -0.93 0.72
N GLN A 137 18.72 -0.37 -0.20
CA GLN A 137 20.14 -0.14 0.01
C GLN A 137 20.33 0.90 1.11
N THR A 138 21.47 0.87 1.77
CA THR A 138 21.79 1.82 2.85
C THR A 138 22.24 3.20 2.35
N ARG A 139 22.46 3.33 1.03
CA ARG A 139 22.83 4.60 0.41
C ARG A 139 21.60 5.47 0.16
N LYS A 140 21.79 6.76 0.26
CA LYS A 140 20.80 7.77 -0.15
C LYS A 140 20.75 7.90 -1.67
N LEU A 141 19.69 8.51 -2.17
CA LEU A 141 19.58 8.89 -3.58
C LEU A 141 20.76 9.78 -3.98
N THR A 142 21.25 9.59 -5.20
CA THR A 142 22.22 10.51 -5.79
C THR A 142 21.59 11.90 -5.93
N PRO A 143 22.40 12.99 -5.98
CA PRO A 143 21.84 14.32 -6.21
C PRO A 143 21.00 14.41 -7.49
N SER A 144 21.38 13.69 -8.54
CA SER A 144 20.62 13.61 -9.80
C SER A 144 19.27 12.94 -9.62
N ASP A 145 19.24 11.74 -9.01
CA ASP A 145 17.99 11.01 -8.79
C ASP A 145 17.08 11.73 -7.81
N HIS A 146 17.64 12.36 -6.78
CA HIS A 146 16.86 13.18 -5.87
C HIS A 146 16.22 14.37 -6.60
N LYS A 147 16.97 15.07 -7.46
CA LYS A 147 16.47 16.20 -8.24
C LYS A 147 15.32 15.75 -9.15
N GLU A 148 15.53 14.69 -9.94
CA GLU A 148 14.51 14.15 -10.86
C GLU A 148 13.24 13.71 -10.10
N LEU A 149 13.40 13.07 -8.93
CA LEU A 149 12.28 12.70 -8.08
C LEU A 149 11.50 13.94 -7.60
N MET A 150 12.19 14.99 -7.14
CA MET A 150 11.54 16.21 -6.66
C MET A 150 10.86 16.99 -7.78
N GLU A 151 11.41 16.97 -9.00
CA GLU A 151 10.73 17.51 -10.19
C GLU A 151 9.43 16.75 -10.49
N SER A 152 9.45 15.42 -10.36
CA SER A 152 8.23 14.60 -10.46
C SER A 152 7.21 14.95 -9.38
N VAL A 153 7.65 15.07 -8.11
CA VAL A 153 6.79 15.48 -7.00
C VAL A 153 6.15 16.84 -7.28
N GLN A 154 6.91 17.82 -7.72
CA GLN A 154 6.41 19.15 -8.05
C GLN A 154 5.36 19.10 -9.16
N ARG A 155 5.67 18.43 -10.28
CA ARG A 155 4.78 18.28 -11.45
C ARG A 155 3.44 17.67 -11.06
N HIS A 156 3.45 16.57 -10.31
CA HIS A 156 2.20 15.86 -9.94
C HIS A 156 1.48 16.50 -8.77
N SER A 157 2.15 17.29 -7.93
CA SER A 157 1.51 18.12 -6.90
C SER A 157 0.74 19.29 -7.52
N GLN A 158 1.27 19.89 -8.58
CA GLN A 158 0.68 21.04 -9.27
C GLN A 158 -0.35 20.65 -10.34
N ALA A 159 -0.39 19.39 -10.77
CA ALA A 159 -1.35 18.91 -11.76
C ALA A 159 -2.79 19.07 -11.27
N ALA A 160 -3.73 19.25 -12.21
CA ALA A 160 -5.15 19.37 -11.93
C ALA A 160 -5.65 18.21 -11.04
N LYS A 161 -6.41 18.57 -10.02
CA LYS A 161 -7.02 17.64 -9.05
C LYS A 161 -8.48 17.37 -9.45
N ILE A 162 -9.00 16.22 -9.00
CA ILE A 162 -10.42 15.90 -9.11
C ILE A 162 -11.21 16.70 -8.06
N GLY A 163 -10.68 16.75 -6.84
CA GLY A 163 -11.24 17.54 -5.76
C GLY A 163 -10.73 18.98 -5.74
N LYS A 164 -11.28 19.76 -4.80
CA LYS A 164 -10.91 21.17 -4.61
C LYS A 164 -9.88 21.37 -3.50
N SER A 165 -9.73 20.39 -2.60
CA SER A 165 -8.84 20.47 -1.45
C SER A 165 -7.38 20.31 -1.87
N PRO A 166 -6.43 21.06 -1.27
CA PRO A 166 -5.03 20.95 -1.60
C PRO A 166 -4.45 19.60 -1.16
N VAL A 167 -3.55 19.08 -1.99
CA VAL A 167 -2.75 17.88 -1.70
C VAL A 167 -1.29 18.25 -1.86
N ARG A 168 -0.47 17.94 -0.86
CA ARG A 168 0.97 18.18 -0.93
C ARG A 168 1.77 16.97 -0.48
N PHE A 169 3.00 16.90 -0.92
CA PHE A 169 3.95 15.85 -0.56
C PHE A 169 5.20 16.47 0.05
N GLU A 170 5.57 15.96 1.23
CA GLU A 170 6.79 16.36 1.92
C GLU A 170 7.83 15.25 1.82
N TYR A 171 9.05 15.64 1.48
CA TYR A 171 10.18 14.72 1.46
C TYR A 171 10.88 14.70 2.82
N ILE A 172 11.17 13.48 3.29
CA ILE A 172 11.94 13.24 4.52
C ILE A 172 13.11 12.34 4.18
N SER A 173 14.33 12.79 4.51
CA SER A 173 15.55 11.98 4.46
C SER A 173 16.01 11.67 5.88
N ALA A 174 15.36 10.69 6.51
CA ALA A 174 15.65 10.23 7.86
C ALA A 174 15.15 8.80 8.06
N PRO A 175 15.71 8.02 9.00
CA PRO A 175 15.22 6.69 9.32
C PRO A 175 13.91 6.79 10.12
N LEU A 176 12.78 6.83 9.41
CA LEU A 176 11.46 6.78 10.03
C LEU A 176 11.17 5.37 10.60
N THR A 177 10.37 5.34 11.65
CA THR A 177 9.82 4.10 12.20
C THR A 177 8.65 3.63 11.34
N VAL A 178 8.91 2.71 10.41
CA VAL A 178 7.94 2.19 9.44
C VAL A 178 8.02 0.68 9.32
N TRP A 179 6.88 0.05 9.08
CA TRP A 179 6.73 -1.38 8.89
C TRP A 179 5.87 -1.65 7.63
N PRO A 180 6.18 -2.60 6.76
CA PRO A 180 7.21 -3.65 6.84
C PRO A 180 8.43 -3.38 5.92
N THR A 181 9.09 -2.27 6.06
CA THR A 181 10.29 -1.96 5.27
C THR A 181 11.57 -2.04 6.10
N VAL A 182 12.67 -2.39 5.47
CA VAL A 182 14.01 -2.42 6.08
C VAL A 182 14.96 -1.50 5.33
N ASN A 183 15.80 -0.79 6.07
CA ASN A 183 16.81 0.16 5.57
C ASN A 183 16.24 1.33 4.73
N ALA A 184 14.93 1.56 4.73
CA ALA A 184 14.38 2.76 4.13
C ALA A 184 14.83 4.00 4.93
N SER A 185 15.30 5.02 4.23
CA SER A 185 15.78 6.29 4.82
C SER A 185 15.25 7.52 4.12
N GLU A 186 14.48 7.34 3.06
CA GLU A 186 13.91 8.43 2.27
C GLU A 186 12.45 8.14 1.99
N PHE A 187 11.61 9.16 2.18
CA PHE A 187 10.16 9.02 2.18
C PHE A 187 9.47 10.23 1.59
N LEU A 188 8.36 9.99 0.93
CA LEU A 188 7.36 11.00 0.59
C LEU A 188 6.18 10.84 1.53
N VAL A 189 5.78 11.92 2.18
CA VAL A 189 4.64 11.98 3.11
C VAL A 189 3.52 12.72 2.43
N ALA A 190 2.37 12.09 2.28
CA ALA A 190 1.19 12.70 1.69
C ALA A 190 0.36 13.41 2.76
N ILE A 191 0.11 14.70 2.57
CA ILE A 191 -0.56 15.60 3.52
C ILE A 191 -1.74 16.28 2.84
N VAL A 192 -2.85 16.34 3.57
CA VAL A 192 -4.09 17.02 3.18
C VAL A 192 -4.61 17.87 4.35
N PRO A 193 -5.60 18.75 4.16
CA PRO A 193 -6.29 19.42 5.26
C PRO A 193 -6.86 18.42 6.28
N LYS A 194 -6.94 18.83 7.55
CA LYS A 194 -7.44 18.00 8.65
C LYS A 194 -8.92 17.63 8.49
N GLU A 195 -9.71 18.53 7.94
CA GLU A 195 -11.07 18.24 7.56
C GLU A 195 -11.10 17.15 6.49
N TYR A 196 -11.90 16.13 6.73
CA TYR A 196 -11.95 14.97 5.84
C TYR A 196 -12.64 15.32 4.52
N ASP A 197 -11.87 15.27 3.46
CA ASP A 197 -12.35 15.32 2.08
C ASP A 197 -11.94 14.01 1.35
N ARG A 198 -12.94 13.23 0.92
CA ARG A 198 -12.71 11.98 0.23
C ARG A 198 -12.00 12.16 -1.11
N LEU A 199 -12.34 13.24 -1.85
CA LEU A 199 -11.70 13.54 -3.12
C LEU A 199 -10.23 13.93 -2.94
N ALA A 200 -9.89 14.64 -1.88
CA ALA A 200 -8.49 14.90 -1.54
C ALA A 200 -7.71 13.61 -1.30
N VAL A 201 -8.32 12.61 -0.65
CA VAL A 201 -7.67 11.30 -0.42
C VAL A 201 -7.52 10.52 -1.73
N ILE A 202 -8.50 10.61 -2.65
CA ILE A 202 -8.40 10.05 -4.01
C ILE A 202 -7.25 10.73 -4.77
N ASP A 203 -7.16 12.06 -4.72
CA ASP A 203 -6.09 12.83 -5.37
C ASP A 203 -4.70 12.54 -4.79
N VAL A 204 -4.59 12.23 -3.49
CA VAL A 204 -3.35 11.67 -2.91
C VAL A 204 -2.98 10.38 -3.63
N GLY A 205 -3.91 9.44 -3.75
CA GLY A 205 -3.70 8.17 -4.45
C GLY A 205 -3.26 8.38 -5.90
N ARG A 206 -3.97 9.25 -6.63
CA ARG A 206 -3.71 9.56 -8.05
C ARG A 206 -2.36 10.23 -8.25
N SER A 207 -2.06 11.28 -7.50
CA SER A 207 -0.82 12.03 -7.67
C SER A 207 0.40 11.23 -7.24
N LEU A 208 0.34 10.59 -6.08
CA LEU A 208 1.47 9.78 -5.57
C LEU A 208 1.73 8.55 -6.43
N GLN A 209 0.71 7.94 -7.04
CA GLN A 209 0.92 6.81 -7.95
C GLN A 209 1.68 7.24 -9.21
N LYS A 210 1.40 8.43 -9.77
CA LYS A 210 2.17 8.97 -10.90
C LYS A 210 3.65 9.20 -10.51
N ILE A 211 3.92 9.74 -9.31
CA ILE A 211 5.27 9.86 -8.77
C ILE A 211 5.94 8.49 -8.61
N VAL A 212 5.20 7.49 -8.14
CA VAL A 212 5.68 6.11 -8.02
C VAL A 212 6.02 5.52 -9.39
N MET A 213 5.28 5.87 -10.45
CA MET A 213 5.59 5.43 -11.81
C MET A 213 6.87 6.10 -12.34
N ASP A 214 7.06 7.39 -12.12
CA ASP A 214 8.31 8.09 -12.46
C ASP A 214 9.51 7.49 -11.68
N ALA A 215 9.36 7.27 -10.37
CA ALA A 215 10.37 6.60 -9.56
C ALA A 215 10.69 5.17 -10.08
N THR A 216 9.66 4.45 -10.56
CA THR A 216 9.86 3.12 -11.17
C THR A 216 10.65 3.22 -12.45
N ARG A 217 10.44 4.23 -13.30
CA ARG A 217 11.21 4.52 -14.50
C ARG A 217 12.68 4.78 -14.16
N MET A 218 12.95 5.54 -13.12
CA MET A 218 14.29 5.80 -12.59
C MET A 218 14.99 4.53 -12.03
N GLY A 219 14.29 3.39 -11.95
CA GLY A 219 14.79 2.15 -11.34
C GLY A 219 14.66 2.11 -9.81
N LEU A 220 14.08 3.13 -9.21
CA LEU A 220 13.89 3.20 -7.75
C LEU A 220 12.88 2.18 -7.25
N GLY A 221 13.07 1.73 -6.03
CA GLY A 221 12.08 0.98 -5.26
C GLY A 221 11.16 1.91 -4.51
N THR A 222 9.87 1.57 -4.46
CA THR A 222 8.86 2.30 -3.69
C THR A 222 8.02 1.36 -2.85
N CYS A 223 7.53 1.82 -1.70
CA CYS A 223 6.57 1.08 -0.89
C CYS A 223 5.57 2.02 -0.25
N TRP A 224 4.29 1.82 -0.58
CA TRP A 224 3.18 2.48 0.10
C TRP A 224 3.04 1.96 1.51
N ILE A 225 2.94 2.85 2.50
CA ILE A 225 2.83 2.54 3.92
C ILE A 225 1.71 3.40 4.50
N GLY A 226 0.66 2.76 4.98
CA GLY A 226 -0.45 3.40 5.68
C GLY A 226 -0.33 3.13 7.19
N PRO A 227 -0.94 2.04 7.70
CA PRO A 227 -0.98 1.78 9.14
C PRO A 227 0.36 1.33 9.75
N GLY A 228 1.35 1.03 8.90
CA GLY A 228 2.70 0.66 9.32
C GLY A 228 3.63 1.86 9.58
N ALA A 229 3.12 3.09 9.50
CA ALA A 229 3.90 4.31 9.77
C ALA A 229 3.63 4.83 11.19
N ASP A 230 4.69 5.12 11.93
CA ASP A 230 4.59 5.80 13.21
C ASP A 230 4.44 7.31 12.99
N HIS A 231 3.23 7.79 13.14
CA HIS A 231 2.89 9.20 12.94
C HIS A 231 3.72 10.14 13.84
N ALA A 232 4.02 9.75 15.07
CA ALA A 232 4.83 10.57 15.97
C ALA A 232 6.27 10.75 15.44
N SER A 233 6.85 9.69 14.88
CA SER A 233 8.16 9.74 14.21
C SER A 233 8.12 10.67 13.00
N ILE A 234 7.08 10.58 12.18
CA ILE A 234 6.91 11.41 10.97
C ILE A 234 6.77 12.89 11.36
N MET A 235 5.86 13.23 12.28
CA MET A 235 5.63 14.60 12.74
C MET A 235 6.90 15.23 13.31
N ARG A 236 7.71 14.46 14.07
CA ARG A 236 8.98 14.94 14.61
C ARG A 236 9.95 15.35 13.51
N HIS A 237 10.04 14.59 12.42
CA HIS A 237 10.93 14.90 11.30
C HIS A 237 10.38 15.98 10.36
N LEU A 238 9.06 16.14 10.27
CA LEU A 238 8.45 17.25 9.55
C LEU A 238 8.65 18.57 10.30
N GLY A 239 8.58 18.55 11.64
CA GLY A 239 8.72 19.76 12.47
C GLY A 239 7.75 20.85 12.03
N LYS A 240 8.24 22.06 11.80
CA LYS A 240 7.44 23.22 11.37
C LYS A 240 6.78 23.07 9.98
N ARG A 241 7.11 22.05 9.22
CA ARG A 241 6.52 21.79 7.90
C ARG A 241 5.16 21.08 7.97
N PHE A 242 4.68 20.75 9.17
CA PHE A 242 3.40 20.09 9.40
C PHE A 242 2.72 20.69 10.63
N ASP A 243 1.46 21.07 10.46
CA ASP A 243 0.62 21.57 11.53
C ASP A 243 -0.49 20.54 11.83
N PRO A 244 -0.42 19.82 12.97
CA PRO A 244 -1.41 18.81 13.33
C PRO A 244 -2.81 19.37 13.63
N GLU A 245 -2.94 20.71 13.81
CA GLU A 245 -4.23 21.36 14.04
C GLU A 245 -4.99 21.60 12.73
N SER A 246 -4.28 21.82 11.63
CA SER A 246 -4.87 22.14 10.33
C SER A 246 -4.66 21.05 9.25
N GLU A 247 -3.79 20.08 9.49
CA GLU A 247 -3.36 19.09 8.50
C GLU A 247 -3.47 17.63 8.98
N HIS A 248 -3.53 16.72 8.01
CA HIS A 248 -3.59 15.27 8.25
C HIS A 248 -2.65 14.52 7.32
N ILE A 249 -1.89 13.55 7.87
CA ILE A 249 -1.02 12.65 7.12
C ILE A 249 -1.85 11.45 6.67
N ILE A 250 -1.98 11.26 5.35
CA ILE A 250 -2.75 10.15 4.76
C ILE A 250 -1.92 8.87 4.71
N CYS A 251 -0.73 8.95 4.15
CA CYS A 251 0.18 7.80 4.00
C CYS A 251 1.60 8.28 3.78
N VAL A 252 2.52 7.31 3.85
CA VAL A 252 3.94 7.51 3.55
C VAL A 252 4.33 6.56 2.43
N CYS A 253 5.16 7.02 1.51
CA CYS A 253 5.79 6.18 0.50
C CYS A 253 7.30 6.16 0.73
N ALA A 254 7.85 4.99 1.12
CA ALA A 254 9.28 4.81 1.14
C ALA A 254 9.80 4.78 -0.30
N VAL A 255 10.92 5.46 -0.55
CA VAL A 255 11.59 5.54 -1.85
C VAL A 255 13.10 5.35 -1.69
N GLY A 256 13.75 4.72 -2.67
CA GLY A 256 15.20 4.51 -2.63
C GLY A 256 15.65 3.38 -3.55
N TYR A 257 16.93 3.02 -3.50
CA TYR A 257 17.46 1.94 -4.32
C TYR A 257 17.08 0.58 -3.73
N LYS A 258 16.61 -0.32 -4.60
CA LYS A 258 16.25 -1.70 -4.22
C LYS A 258 17.50 -2.46 -3.76
N SER A 259 17.38 -3.20 -2.66
CA SER A 259 18.43 -4.08 -2.16
C SER A 259 18.21 -5.54 -2.57
N GLY A 260 19.27 -6.26 -2.88
CA GLY A 260 19.28 -7.71 -3.04
C GLY A 260 19.24 -8.46 -1.71
N TYR A 261 19.63 -7.81 -0.61
CA TYR A 261 19.59 -8.39 0.74
C TYR A 261 18.20 -8.22 1.33
N ILE A 262 17.36 -9.25 1.16
CA ILE A 262 15.95 -9.26 1.62
C ILE A 262 15.80 -10.29 2.72
N PRO A 263 15.44 -9.91 3.97
CA PRO A 263 15.22 -10.87 5.06
C PRO A 263 14.20 -11.94 4.68
N LEU A 264 14.41 -13.17 5.16
CA LEU A 264 13.53 -14.31 4.88
C LEU A 264 12.06 -14.00 5.15
N PHE A 265 11.77 -13.37 6.29
CA PHE A 265 10.41 -12.97 6.62
C PHE A 265 9.79 -12.05 5.57
N ILE A 266 10.55 -11.04 5.11
CA ILE A 266 10.08 -10.10 4.08
C ILE A 266 9.87 -10.80 2.74
N ARG A 267 10.69 -11.81 2.39
CA ARG A 267 10.50 -12.62 1.17
C ARG A 267 9.19 -13.40 1.22
N ILE A 268 8.91 -14.08 2.34
CA ILE A 268 7.66 -14.84 2.55
C ILE A 268 6.47 -13.88 2.54
N PHE A 269 6.57 -12.77 3.25
CA PHE A 269 5.54 -11.75 3.29
C PHE A 269 5.23 -11.21 1.88
N ASN A 270 6.24 -10.90 1.07
CA ASN A 270 6.05 -10.46 -0.30
C ASN A 270 5.31 -11.50 -1.16
N ALA A 271 5.64 -12.78 -1.02
CA ALA A 271 5.05 -13.85 -1.82
C ALA A 271 3.53 -13.98 -1.62
N GLN A 272 3.02 -13.66 -0.42
CA GLN A 272 1.59 -13.77 -0.10
C GLN A 272 0.73 -12.69 -0.80
N PHE A 273 1.31 -11.55 -1.19
CA PHE A 273 0.57 -10.42 -1.76
C PHE A 273 0.61 -10.34 -3.30
N HIS A 274 0.89 -11.47 -3.98
CA HIS A 274 0.96 -11.50 -5.45
C HIS A 274 -0.34 -11.91 -6.14
N ARG A 275 -1.30 -12.46 -5.41
CA ARG A 275 -2.57 -12.90 -6.00
C ARG A 275 -3.38 -11.69 -6.46
N ARG A 276 -3.93 -11.79 -7.68
CA ARG A 276 -4.83 -10.78 -8.24
C ARG A 276 -6.18 -11.39 -8.49
N LEU A 277 -7.24 -10.62 -8.23
CA LEU A 277 -8.57 -10.98 -8.67
C LEU A 277 -8.59 -11.01 -10.21
N PRO A 278 -9.39 -11.88 -10.83
CA PRO A 278 -9.57 -11.85 -12.27
C PRO A 278 -10.22 -10.53 -12.71
N ILE A 279 -10.01 -10.12 -13.95
CA ILE A 279 -10.58 -8.90 -14.53
C ILE A 279 -12.11 -8.93 -14.42
N SER A 280 -12.72 -10.08 -14.64
CA SER A 280 -14.16 -10.32 -14.49
C SER A 280 -14.74 -10.04 -13.08
N SER A 281 -13.90 -9.99 -12.06
CA SER A 281 -14.31 -9.59 -10.69
C SER A 281 -14.04 -8.11 -10.39
N LEU A 282 -13.49 -7.37 -11.34
CA LEU A 282 -13.08 -5.98 -11.17
C LEU A 282 -13.87 -5.03 -12.07
N PHE A 283 -14.26 -5.49 -13.27
CA PHE A 283 -14.98 -4.72 -14.29
C PHE A 283 -16.32 -5.37 -14.61
N PHE A 284 -17.37 -4.57 -14.66
CA PHE A 284 -18.75 -5.01 -14.78
C PHE A 284 -19.50 -4.20 -15.85
N SER A 285 -20.52 -4.83 -16.47
CA SER A 285 -21.42 -4.21 -17.44
C SER A 285 -22.63 -3.55 -16.77
N ASN A 286 -22.90 -3.86 -15.50
CA ASN A 286 -24.04 -3.31 -14.76
C ASN A 286 -23.67 -2.86 -13.35
N SER A 287 -24.47 -1.93 -12.82
CA SER A 287 -24.27 -1.31 -11.50
C SER A 287 -24.63 -2.22 -10.32
N HIS A 288 -25.18 -3.40 -10.56
CA HIS A 288 -25.43 -4.42 -9.52
C HIS A 288 -24.19 -5.30 -9.28
N PHE A 289 -23.16 -5.20 -10.13
CA PHE A 289 -21.91 -5.98 -10.06
C PHE A 289 -22.13 -7.49 -10.21
N GLU A 290 -23.13 -7.88 -11.00
CA GLU A 290 -23.48 -9.26 -11.25
C GLU A 290 -22.93 -9.79 -12.57
N GLU A 291 -22.82 -8.91 -13.58
CA GLU A 291 -22.40 -9.25 -14.93
C GLU A 291 -20.98 -8.72 -15.19
N PRO A 292 -19.98 -9.60 -15.35
CA PRO A 292 -18.64 -9.21 -15.78
C PRO A 292 -18.65 -8.49 -17.13
N LEU A 293 -17.82 -7.47 -17.27
CA LEU A 293 -17.61 -6.80 -18.53
C LEU A 293 -16.83 -7.71 -19.49
N ASP A 294 -17.32 -7.90 -20.72
CA ASP A 294 -16.53 -8.48 -21.80
C ASP A 294 -15.55 -7.42 -22.34
N VAL A 295 -14.34 -7.43 -21.80
CA VAL A 295 -13.31 -6.42 -22.11
C VAL A 295 -12.72 -6.58 -23.53
N ASP A 296 -12.96 -7.72 -24.19
CA ASP A 296 -12.47 -8.02 -25.53
C ASP A 296 -13.51 -7.67 -26.60
N ALA A 297 -14.75 -7.38 -26.21
CA ALA A 297 -15.81 -6.96 -27.13
C ALA A 297 -15.81 -5.43 -27.39
N PRO A 298 -16.21 -4.95 -28.58
CA PRO A 298 -16.46 -3.53 -28.81
C PRO A 298 -17.61 -3.01 -27.92
N PRO A 299 -17.53 -1.77 -27.43
CA PRO A 299 -16.48 -0.76 -27.63
C PRO A 299 -15.37 -0.80 -26.58
N PHE A 300 -15.27 -1.87 -25.77
CA PHE A 300 -14.37 -1.98 -24.62
C PHE A 300 -12.96 -2.41 -25.01
N ASP A 301 -12.81 -3.17 -26.10
CA ASP A 301 -11.55 -3.70 -26.64
C ASP A 301 -10.50 -2.59 -26.90
N ARG A 302 -10.93 -1.39 -27.24
CA ARG A 302 -10.05 -0.23 -27.48
C ARG A 302 -9.21 0.16 -26.26
N PHE A 303 -9.64 -0.18 -25.04
CA PHE A 303 -8.90 0.12 -23.81
C PHE A 303 -7.80 -0.94 -23.52
N GLY A 304 -7.87 -2.10 -24.12
CA GLY A 304 -6.82 -3.10 -24.14
C GLY A 304 -6.18 -3.35 -22.78
N ARG A 305 -4.89 -3.05 -22.67
CA ARG A 305 -4.10 -3.29 -21.46
C ARG A 305 -4.46 -2.41 -20.24
N ASN A 306 -5.36 -1.44 -20.35
CA ASN A 306 -5.80 -0.62 -19.21
C ASN A 306 -6.43 -1.48 -18.12
N TYR A 307 -7.19 -2.51 -18.49
CA TYR A 307 -7.78 -3.46 -17.54
C TYR A 307 -6.70 -4.20 -16.75
N GLU A 308 -5.66 -4.66 -17.44
CA GLU A 308 -4.53 -5.35 -16.82
C GLU A 308 -3.81 -4.47 -15.81
N ILE A 309 -3.45 -3.24 -16.18
CA ILE A 309 -2.68 -2.35 -15.29
C ILE A 309 -3.49 -1.89 -14.07
N CYS A 310 -4.80 -1.79 -14.18
CA CYS A 310 -5.70 -1.57 -13.05
C CYS A 310 -5.77 -2.81 -12.15
N GLN A 311 -5.85 -4.02 -12.70
CA GLN A 311 -5.75 -5.27 -11.92
C GLN A 311 -4.45 -5.33 -11.10
N TRP A 312 -3.33 -4.82 -11.63
CA TRP A 312 -2.03 -4.79 -10.95
C TRP A 312 -1.81 -3.57 -10.07
N ALA A 313 -2.78 -2.69 -9.94
CA ALA A 313 -2.72 -1.54 -9.06
C ALA A 313 -2.47 -1.99 -7.59
N PRO A 314 -1.58 -1.31 -6.84
CA PRO A 314 -1.40 -1.61 -5.43
C PRO A 314 -2.61 -1.16 -4.61
N SER A 315 -2.89 -1.89 -3.54
CA SER A 315 -3.89 -1.53 -2.55
C SER A 315 -3.45 -1.96 -1.16
N SER A 316 -4.01 -1.38 -0.12
CA SER A 316 -3.70 -1.74 1.26
C SER A 316 -3.99 -3.22 1.49
N TYR A 317 -3.01 -3.94 2.06
CA TYR A 317 -3.07 -5.39 2.28
C TYR A 317 -3.45 -6.22 1.03
N ASN A 318 -3.22 -5.67 -0.17
CA ASN A 318 -3.66 -6.26 -1.45
C ASN A 318 -5.18 -6.53 -1.50
N GLY A 319 -5.97 -5.70 -0.82
CA GLY A 319 -7.42 -5.87 -0.68
C GLY A 319 -8.19 -5.67 -1.98
N GLN A 320 -7.58 -5.05 -3.00
CA GLN A 320 -8.17 -4.86 -4.35
C GLN A 320 -9.62 -4.37 -4.27
N THR A 321 -9.82 -3.28 -3.53
CA THR A 321 -11.14 -2.78 -3.10
C THR A 321 -11.85 -1.92 -4.14
N THR A 322 -11.27 -1.71 -5.32
CA THR A 322 -11.87 -0.90 -6.39
C THR A 322 -12.63 -1.78 -7.36
N ARG A 323 -13.77 -1.30 -7.84
CA ARG A 323 -14.56 -1.89 -8.93
C ARG A 323 -14.84 -0.82 -9.97
N CYS A 324 -15.09 -1.26 -11.20
CA CYS A 324 -15.41 -0.38 -12.32
C CYS A 324 -16.65 -0.92 -13.05
N VAL A 325 -17.56 -0.01 -13.42
CA VAL A 325 -18.76 -0.33 -14.22
C VAL A 325 -18.67 0.47 -15.51
N ALA A 326 -18.85 -0.19 -16.64
CA ALA A 326 -19.04 0.46 -17.92
C ALA A 326 -20.50 0.91 -18.06
N VAL A 327 -20.72 2.16 -18.40
CA VAL A 327 -22.06 2.74 -18.60
C VAL A 327 -22.23 3.07 -20.07
N MET A 328 -23.25 2.48 -20.68
CA MET A 328 -23.60 2.71 -22.08
C MET A 328 -24.63 3.84 -22.19
N GLU A 329 -24.57 4.61 -23.29
CA GLU A 329 -25.62 5.59 -23.61
C GLU A 329 -26.99 4.91 -23.70
N LYS A 330 -27.99 5.57 -23.11
CA LYS A 330 -29.39 5.07 -23.11
C LYS A 330 -30.14 5.42 -24.40
N ASP A 331 -29.55 5.23 -25.56
CA ASP A 331 -30.32 5.36 -26.80
C ASP A 331 -30.98 4.02 -27.14
N GLY A 332 -32.27 4.00 -26.87
CA GLY A 332 -33.09 2.80 -26.74
C GLY A 332 -33.43 2.07 -28.04
N LYS A 333 -32.64 2.08 -29.11
CA LYS A 333 -32.93 1.32 -30.33
C LYS A 333 -31.74 0.98 -31.22
N ASP A 334 -30.53 1.37 -30.90
CA ASP A 334 -29.39 1.14 -31.80
C ASP A 334 -28.54 -0.06 -31.38
N GLU A 335 -28.28 -0.94 -32.37
CA GLU A 335 -27.27 -2.01 -32.28
C GLU A 335 -25.83 -1.47 -32.05
N ASN A 336 -25.64 -0.16 -32.09
CA ASN A 336 -24.40 0.60 -31.86
C ASN A 336 -24.43 1.39 -30.55
N ALA A 337 -24.83 0.77 -29.43
CA ALA A 337 -24.76 1.41 -28.13
C ALA A 337 -23.34 1.95 -27.85
N ARG A 338 -23.21 3.27 -27.63
CA ARG A 338 -21.93 3.94 -27.38
C ARG A 338 -21.58 3.90 -25.92
N LEU A 339 -20.29 3.69 -25.62
CA LEU A 339 -19.79 3.81 -24.25
C LEU A 339 -19.83 5.29 -23.84
N GLU A 340 -20.59 5.60 -22.80
CA GLU A 340 -20.69 6.92 -22.20
C GLU A 340 -19.53 7.20 -21.24
N ARG A 341 -19.31 6.26 -20.29
CA ARG A 341 -18.32 6.44 -19.23
C ARG A 341 -17.97 5.15 -18.51
N PHE A 342 -16.95 5.22 -17.68
CA PHE A 342 -16.64 4.22 -16.65
C PHE A 342 -16.85 4.82 -15.26
N ASP A 343 -17.64 4.18 -14.43
CA ASP A 343 -17.88 4.56 -13.05
C ASP A 343 -16.99 3.73 -12.10
N PHE A 344 -16.28 4.39 -11.19
CA PHE A 344 -15.38 3.75 -10.23
C PHE A 344 -16.00 3.72 -8.84
N TYR A 345 -15.88 2.56 -8.19
CA TYR A 345 -16.52 2.24 -6.92
C TYR A 345 -15.55 1.65 -5.91
N SER A 346 -15.84 1.83 -4.62
CA SER A 346 -15.17 1.18 -3.49
C SER A 346 -16.07 0.13 -2.85
N VAL A 347 -15.56 -1.10 -2.66
CA VAL A 347 -16.29 -2.20 -1.97
C VAL A 347 -16.15 -2.15 -0.46
N THR A 348 -15.37 -1.23 0.10
CA THR A 348 -15.19 -1.07 1.54
C THR A 348 -15.39 0.38 1.97
N GLU A 349 -15.83 0.58 3.21
CA GLU A 349 -16.06 1.91 3.78
C GLU A 349 -14.84 2.49 4.49
N SER A 350 -13.65 1.97 4.20
CA SER A 350 -12.44 2.52 4.77
C SER A 350 -12.30 4.01 4.44
N ARG A 351 -12.09 4.83 5.50
CA ARG A 351 -11.97 6.28 5.38
C ARG A 351 -10.79 6.71 4.51
N PHE A 352 -9.66 5.98 4.56
CA PHE A 352 -8.44 6.35 3.85
C PHE A 352 -8.00 5.31 2.82
N TYR A 353 -8.06 4.00 3.12
CA TYR A 353 -7.46 2.98 2.27
C TYR A 353 -8.21 2.76 0.96
N ALA A 354 -9.55 2.77 1.02
CA ALA A 354 -10.36 2.61 -0.18
C ALA A 354 -10.22 3.80 -1.14
N PRO A 355 -10.37 5.07 -0.73
CA PRO A 355 -10.20 6.19 -1.66
C PRO A 355 -8.76 6.33 -2.18
N VAL A 356 -7.72 6.02 -1.38
CA VAL A 356 -6.34 5.94 -1.92
C VAL A 356 -6.24 4.88 -3.02
N ALA A 357 -6.86 3.71 -2.84
CA ALA A 357 -6.84 2.64 -3.86
C ALA A 357 -7.58 3.06 -5.14
N VAL A 358 -8.71 3.76 -5.03
CA VAL A 358 -9.41 4.36 -6.19
C VAL A 358 -8.50 5.37 -6.89
N GLY A 359 -7.85 6.27 -6.16
CA GLY A 359 -6.92 7.24 -6.75
C GLY A 359 -5.75 6.58 -7.50
N ILE A 360 -5.21 5.48 -6.96
CA ILE A 360 -4.18 4.68 -7.63
C ILE A 360 -4.74 4.09 -8.95
N TRP A 361 -5.97 3.58 -8.95
CA TRP A 361 -6.64 3.10 -10.16
C TRP A 361 -6.82 4.22 -11.17
N CYS A 362 -7.27 5.41 -10.74
CA CYS A 362 -7.41 6.58 -11.60
C CYS A 362 -6.07 6.94 -12.28
N ALA A 363 -4.96 6.92 -11.54
CA ALA A 363 -3.65 7.18 -12.12
C ALA A 363 -3.27 6.13 -13.18
N ASN A 364 -3.44 4.85 -12.88
CA ASN A 364 -3.14 3.78 -13.84
C ASN A 364 -4.04 3.89 -15.07
N TRP A 365 -5.35 4.08 -14.88
CA TRP A 365 -6.32 4.25 -15.98
C TRP A 365 -5.95 5.41 -16.89
N GLU A 366 -5.71 6.58 -16.30
CA GLU A 366 -5.33 7.79 -17.04
C GLU A 366 -4.01 7.61 -17.82
N LEU A 367 -2.97 7.07 -17.18
CA LEU A 367 -1.68 6.82 -17.83
C LEU A 367 -1.81 5.80 -18.96
N GLY A 368 -2.65 4.78 -18.79
CA GLY A 368 -2.92 3.80 -19.82
C GLY A 368 -3.72 4.36 -20.99
N CYS A 369 -4.76 5.16 -20.72
CA CYS A 369 -5.52 5.86 -21.74
C CYS A 369 -4.63 6.82 -22.54
N GLN A 370 -3.77 7.60 -21.87
CA GLN A 370 -2.80 8.46 -22.52
C GLN A 370 -1.84 7.68 -23.42
N ALA A 371 -1.35 6.53 -22.95
CA ALA A 371 -0.49 5.65 -23.75
C ALA A 371 -1.20 5.03 -24.95
N GLY A 372 -2.52 4.79 -24.84
CA GLY A 372 -3.39 4.29 -25.90
C GLY A 372 -3.96 5.37 -26.82
N GLY A 373 -3.61 6.66 -26.60
CA GLY A 373 -4.15 7.76 -27.39
C GLY A 373 -5.65 8.03 -27.16
N ILE A 374 -6.19 7.66 -26.01
CA ILE A 374 -7.59 7.86 -25.63
C ILE A 374 -7.67 9.00 -24.61
N PRO A 375 -7.91 10.26 -25.04
CA PRO A 375 -8.08 11.37 -24.13
C PRO A 375 -9.38 11.22 -23.32
N GLY A 376 -9.38 11.77 -22.11
CA GLY A 376 -10.56 11.76 -21.27
C GLY A 376 -10.28 12.41 -19.91
N HIS A 377 -11.33 12.58 -19.13
CA HIS A 377 -11.27 13.27 -17.86
C HIS A 377 -12.10 12.58 -16.78
N PHE A 378 -11.78 12.89 -15.53
CA PHE A 378 -12.54 12.44 -14.36
C PHE A 378 -13.55 13.51 -13.93
N ALA A 379 -14.76 13.08 -13.55
CA ALA A 379 -15.81 13.89 -12.98
C ALA A 379 -16.49 13.17 -11.81
N VAL A 380 -17.05 13.93 -10.88
CA VAL A 380 -17.91 13.39 -9.82
C VAL A 380 -19.33 13.75 -10.18
N LEU A 381 -20.13 12.74 -10.50
CA LEU A 381 -21.51 12.90 -10.91
C LEU A 381 -22.46 12.68 -9.73
N SER A 382 -23.55 13.45 -9.68
CA SER A 382 -24.65 13.21 -8.73
C SER A 382 -25.39 11.89 -9.04
N GLY A 383 -26.21 11.42 -8.11
CA GLY A 383 -27.08 10.26 -8.35
C GLY A 383 -28.04 10.47 -9.52
N GLU A 384 -28.58 11.69 -9.67
CA GLU A 384 -29.47 12.07 -10.74
C GLU A 384 -28.76 12.03 -12.12
N GLU A 385 -27.57 12.65 -12.23
CA GLU A 385 -26.76 12.64 -13.46
C GLU A 385 -26.35 11.22 -13.88
N ARG A 386 -26.14 10.33 -12.92
CA ARG A 386 -25.84 8.93 -13.20
C ARG A 386 -27.07 8.10 -13.58
N GLY A 387 -28.28 8.60 -13.28
CA GLY A 387 -29.53 7.85 -13.42
C GLY A 387 -29.58 6.61 -12.53
N LEU A 388 -28.87 6.62 -11.40
CA LEU A 388 -28.68 5.52 -10.48
C LEU A 388 -28.97 5.97 -9.05
N TRP A 389 -29.23 4.99 -8.18
CA TRP A 389 -29.48 5.22 -6.75
C TRP A 389 -28.23 5.71 -6.00
N ASP A 390 -28.43 6.39 -4.88
CA ASP A 390 -27.41 6.64 -3.89
C ASP A 390 -27.19 5.40 -3.01
N LYS A 391 -25.97 5.26 -2.43
CA LYS A 391 -25.65 4.17 -1.50
C LYS A 391 -26.61 4.10 -0.29
N LYS A 392 -27.22 5.22 0.08
CA LYS A 392 -28.23 5.27 1.17
C LYS A 392 -29.39 4.33 0.91
N ASP A 393 -29.79 4.16 -0.34
CA ASP A 393 -30.91 3.33 -0.74
C ASP A 393 -30.51 1.86 -0.92
N HIS A 394 -29.21 1.61 -1.20
CA HIS A 394 -28.63 0.29 -1.43
C HIS A 394 -27.30 0.11 -0.67
N PRO A 395 -27.32 0.02 0.68
CA PRO A 395 -26.12 0.02 1.52
C PRO A 395 -25.20 -1.19 1.29
N GLN A 396 -25.71 -2.29 0.71
CA GLN A 396 -24.97 -3.50 0.40
C GLN A 396 -24.10 -3.35 -0.86
N LEU A 397 -24.39 -2.39 -1.74
CA LEU A 397 -23.65 -2.20 -2.98
C LEU A 397 -22.38 -1.36 -2.75
N PRO A 398 -21.35 -1.50 -3.61
CA PRO A 398 -20.17 -0.68 -3.57
C PRO A 398 -20.51 0.83 -3.65
N ARG A 399 -19.71 1.63 -2.95
CA ARG A 399 -19.84 3.08 -2.97
C ARG A 399 -19.29 3.65 -4.27
N TYR A 400 -20.08 4.44 -4.98
CA TYR A 400 -19.60 5.28 -6.08
C TYR A 400 -18.60 6.35 -5.58
N ASP A 401 -17.53 6.56 -6.33
CA ASP A 401 -16.51 7.55 -6.05
C ASP A 401 -16.41 8.62 -7.15
N LEU A 402 -16.31 8.23 -8.40
CA LEU A 402 -16.19 9.14 -9.55
C LEU A 402 -16.36 8.39 -10.88
N SER A 403 -16.50 9.14 -11.95
CA SER A 403 -16.60 8.64 -13.33
C SER A 403 -15.40 9.10 -14.16
N TRP A 404 -15.10 8.35 -15.21
CA TRP A 404 -14.18 8.74 -16.27
C TRP A 404 -14.91 8.69 -17.62
N SER A 405 -14.83 9.77 -18.40
CA SER A 405 -15.40 9.86 -19.74
C SER A 405 -14.32 10.15 -20.77
N SER A 406 -14.45 9.56 -21.96
CA SER A 406 -13.61 9.87 -23.11
C SER A 406 -14.01 11.21 -23.71
N ASP A 407 -13.03 12.00 -24.15
CA ASP A 407 -13.28 13.32 -24.79
C ASP A 407 -13.65 13.20 -26.27
N GLY A 408 -13.86 11.99 -26.81
CA GLY A 408 -14.28 11.79 -28.21
C GLY A 408 -14.05 10.37 -28.71
#